data_19889b8734f6b0f49cc378b7feec59c4
#
_entry.id   19889b8734f6b0f49cc378b7feec59c4
#
_cell.length_a   1.000
_cell.length_b   1.000
_cell.length_c   1.000
_cell.angle_alpha   90.00
_cell.angle_beta   90.00
_cell.angle_gamma   90.00
#
_symmetry.space_group_name_H-M   'P 1'
#
loop_
_entity.id
_entity.type
_entity.pdbx_description
1 polymer ?
#
loop_
_entity_poly.entity_id
_entity_poly.type
_entity_poly.pdbx_seq_one_letter_code
_entity_poly.pdbx_strand_id
1 'polypeptide(L)'
;MKGFARLLFAAGFGLAAAAPAAAQDAGMQKWTRGKGWGWVWGPQDEVGALNEMTDATRLAALRLVTQGKTYDLGLPYDRYSYKWPGHSPGEIITFRTPQGIAVQKDLPFTTPEGGNTGHTRWHSSAMFISDNVATQLDGLAHLTHGADNHFYNGFKAEEWTGDFGVLKADVTKIPPIVARGVLVDVAGFKGMDALPSNYEITVADLQGALGRQGVDITPGTVVMIRTGTARYWGENGRDHAKIGQHDTAGIGLKAAKWLVEEKGALAVGADTSGLECLPARPEDSQAVGGSFNPVHVYLLVQQGVHIMEFHNLERLAADRVYEFAYMATTNAIRGSVAGTALRPVALR
;
A
#
# COMPACT_ATOMS: atom_id res chain seq x y z
N MET A 1 -64.51 -49.80 8.17
CA MET A 1 -64.29 -48.70 7.21
C MET A 1 -64.04 -47.46 8.02
N LYS A 2 -62.78 -47.03 8.13
CA LYS A 2 -62.33 -45.97 9.00
C LYS A 2 -61.88 -44.80 8.11
N GLY A 3 -62.58 -43.64 8.23
CA GLY A 3 -62.24 -42.42 7.50
C GLY A 3 -61.07 -41.68 8.13
N PHE A 4 -60.11 -41.32 7.32
CA PHE A 4 -59.00 -40.45 7.71
C PHE A 4 -59.39 -39.00 7.40
N ALA A 5 -59.48 -38.19 8.46
CA ALA A 5 -59.60 -36.74 8.34
C ALA A 5 -58.22 -36.13 8.08
N ARG A 6 -58.03 -35.38 7.00
CA ARG A 6 -56.85 -34.57 6.71
C ARG A 6 -57.00 -33.20 7.38
N LEU A 7 -56.15 -32.95 8.34
CA LEU A 7 -55.92 -31.59 8.86
C LEU A 7 -55.03 -30.82 7.91
N LEU A 8 -55.55 -29.76 7.31
CA LEU A 8 -54.77 -28.75 6.60
C LEU A 8 -54.19 -27.74 7.61
N PHE A 9 -52.88 -27.79 7.77
CA PHE A 9 -52.16 -26.69 8.47
C PHE A 9 -51.85 -25.61 7.41
N ALA A 10 -52.51 -24.45 7.56
CA ALA A 10 -52.16 -23.26 6.81
C ALA A 10 -50.98 -22.58 7.55
N ALA A 11 -49.77 -22.71 7.02
CA ALA A 11 -48.64 -21.94 7.47
C ALA A 11 -48.74 -20.53 6.87
N GLY A 12 -49.14 -19.58 7.69
CA GLY A 12 -49.07 -18.16 7.37
C GLY A 12 -47.61 -17.71 7.36
N PHE A 13 -47.02 -17.49 6.16
CA PHE A 13 -45.77 -16.77 6.01
C PHE A 13 -46.03 -15.26 6.29
N GLY A 14 -45.76 -14.82 7.46
CA GLY A 14 -45.63 -13.40 7.78
C GLY A 14 -44.39 -12.85 7.08
N LEU A 15 -44.56 -12.10 5.99
CA LEU A 15 -43.55 -11.22 5.46
C LEU A 15 -43.28 -10.15 6.51
N ALA A 16 -42.26 -10.35 7.31
CA ALA A 16 -41.66 -9.25 8.06
C ALA A 16 -41.00 -8.35 7.00
N ALA A 17 -41.65 -7.23 6.69
CA ALA A 17 -41.03 -6.14 5.98
C ALA A 17 -39.83 -5.69 6.82
N ALA A 18 -38.61 -6.01 6.36
CA ALA A 18 -37.43 -5.39 6.90
C ALA A 18 -37.57 -3.89 6.65
N ALA A 19 -37.83 -3.14 7.73
CA ALA A 19 -37.69 -1.70 7.69
C ALA A 19 -36.28 -1.39 7.17
N PRO A 20 -36.11 -0.43 6.22
CA PRO A 20 -34.82 0.01 5.85
C PRO A 20 -34.15 0.46 7.16
N ALA A 21 -32.96 -0.07 7.43
CA ALA A 21 -32.11 0.47 8.49
C ALA A 21 -31.87 1.94 8.12
N ALA A 22 -32.70 2.81 8.68
CA ALA A 22 -32.42 4.23 8.71
C ALA A 22 -31.05 4.32 9.39
N ALA A 23 -30.06 4.63 8.59
CA ALA A 23 -28.70 4.78 9.02
C ALA A 23 -28.68 5.61 10.30
N GLN A 24 -27.97 5.09 11.27
CA GLN A 24 -27.55 5.84 12.44
C GLN A 24 -26.61 6.97 12.01
N ASP A 25 -27.15 7.97 11.34
CA ASP A 25 -26.41 9.19 10.96
C ASP A 25 -26.28 10.17 12.13
N ALA A 26 -26.83 9.80 13.30
CA ALA A 26 -26.75 10.59 14.52
C ALA A 26 -25.57 10.10 15.36
N GLY A 27 -24.35 10.55 15.02
CA GLY A 27 -23.17 10.30 15.85
C GLY A 27 -21.86 10.00 15.13
N MET A 28 -21.83 9.81 13.83
CA MET A 28 -20.57 9.71 13.11
C MET A 28 -19.89 11.08 13.11
N GLN A 29 -18.85 11.20 13.94
CA GLN A 29 -18.01 12.39 13.89
C GLN A 29 -17.34 12.41 12.52
N LYS A 30 -17.46 13.55 11.82
CA LYS A 30 -16.66 13.74 10.60
C LYS A 30 -15.19 13.55 10.95
N TRP A 31 -14.45 12.80 10.13
CA TRP A 31 -13.03 12.62 10.30
C TRP A 31 -12.36 13.98 10.45
N THR A 32 -11.84 14.22 11.61
CA THR A 32 -11.04 15.39 11.89
C THR A 32 -9.61 14.93 11.86
N ARG A 33 -8.89 15.35 10.83
CA ARG A 33 -7.50 15.00 10.61
C ARG A 33 -6.68 15.22 11.87
N GLY A 34 -5.82 14.26 12.18
CA GLY A 34 -4.96 14.33 13.36
C GLY A 34 -5.63 14.06 14.70
N LYS A 35 -6.93 13.77 14.75
CA LYS A 35 -7.62 13.43 16.01
C LYS A 35 -7.64 11.95 16.35
N GLY A 36 -6.84 11.15 15.68
CA GLY A 36 -6.69 9.73 15.99
C GLY A 36 -7.64 8.84 15.20
N TRP A 37 -7.84 7.66 15.68
CA TRP A 37 -8.40 6.48 15.02
C TRP A 37 -9.47 6.77 14.00
N GLY A 38 -9.41 6.02 12.90
CA GLY A 38 -10.33 6.12 11.80
C GLY A 38 -11.80 5.81 12.10
N TRP A 39 -12.22 5.76 13.33
CA TRP A 39 -13.62 5.59 13.76
C TRP A 39 -14.60 6.62 13.17
N VAL A 40 -14.05 7.59 12.52
CA VAL A 40 -14.73 8.47 11.57
C VAL A 40 -15.57 7.72 10.54
N TRP A 41 -15.03 6.61 10.03
CA TRP A 41 -15.72 5.73 9.06
C TRP A 41 -16.39 4.53 9.72
N GLY A 42 -16.47 4.53 11.05
CA GLY A 42 -17.11 3.52 11.86
C GLY A 42 -16.15 2.49 12.46
N PRO A 43 -16.58 1.79 13.53
CA PRO A 43 -15.72 0.87 14.30
C PRO A 43 -15.36 -0.42 13.55
N GLN A 44 -15.93 -0.64 12.39
CA GLN A 44 -15.63 -1.80 11.53
C GLN A 44 -14.89 -1.41 10.26
N ASP A 45 -14.48 -0.14 10.14
CA ASP A 45 -13.73 0.31 8.97
C ASP A 45 -12.37 -0.39 8.86
N GLU A 46 -12.04 -0.83 7.66
CA GLU A 46 -10.82 -1.54 7.31
C GLU A 46 -10.05 -0.83 6.18
N VAL A 47 -10.48 0.36 5.77
CA VAL A 47 -10.01 1.06 4.57
C VAL A 47 -9.23 2.34 4.88
N GLY A 48 -9.57 3.01 5.98
CA GLY A 48 -8.90 4.23 6.42
C GLY A 48 -9.13 5.43 5.50
N ALA A 49 -8.10 6.24 5.32
CA ALA A 49 -8.17 7.49 4.55
C ALA A 49 -8.59 7.29 3.08
N LEU A 50 -8.43 6.09 2.52
CA LEU A 50 -8.89 5.80 1.16
C LEU A 50 -10.42 5.87 1.01
N ASN A 51 -11.19 5.90 2.09
CA ASN A 51 -12.63 6.21 2.07
C ASN A 51 -12.93 7.63 1.53
N GLU A 52 -11.95 8.55 1.60
CA GLU A 52 -12.09 9.91 1.04
C GLU A 52 -12.01 9.93 -0.50
N MET A 53 -11.69 8.82 -1.12
CA MET A 53 -11.59 8.68 -2.57
C MET A 53 -12.97 8.46 -3.19
N THR A 54 -13.61 9.51 -3.67
CA THR A 54 -14.94 9.51 -4.30
C THR A 54 -14.85 9.43 -5.83
N ASP A 55 -15.97 9.19 -6.50
CA ASP A 55 -16.03 9.24 -7.98
C ASP A 55 -15.64 10.63 -8.50
N ALA A 56 -16.01 11.70 -7.80
CA ALA A 56 -15.63 13.04 -8.17
C ALA A 56 -14.12 13.27 -8.08
N THR A 57 -13.46 12.81 -7.02
CA THR A 57 -12.01 12.94 -6.86
C THR A 57 -11.26 12.07 -7.87
N ARG A 58 -11.76 10.87 -8.20
CA ARG A 58 -11.19 10.01 -9.25
C ARG A 58 -11.28 10.69 -10.63
N LEU A 59 -12.44 11.22 -10.97
CA LEU A 59 -12.62 11.95 -12.24
C LEU A 59 -11.73 13.21 -12.29
N ALA A 60 -11.56 13.92 -11.19
CA ALA A 60 -10.64 15.06 -11.13
C ALA A 60 -9.19 14.64 -11.38
N ALA A 61 -8.77 13.54 -10.80
CA ALA A 61 -7.44 12.98 -11.04
C ALA A 61 -7.24 12.58 -12.52
N LEU A 62 -8.20 11.90 -13.12
CA LEU A 62 -8.13 11.47 -14.52
C LEU A 62 -8.10 12.64 -15.52
N ARG A 63 -8.64 13.79 -15.18
CA ARG A 63 -8.53 15.01 -16.00
C ARG A 63 -7.11 15.57 -16.11
N LEU A 64 -6.19 15.14 -15.25
CA LEU A 64 -4.77 15.46 -15.36
C LEU A 64 -4.09 14.75 -16.53
N VAL A 65 -4.72 13.71 -17.08
CA VAL A 65 -4.19 12.95 -18.22
C VAL A 65 -4.44 13.69 -19.50
N THR A 66 -3.50 14.54 -19.90
CA THR A 66 -3.61 15.42 -21.08
C THR A 66 -2.61 15.12 -22.18
N GLN A 67 -1.59 14.29 -21.90
CA GLN A 67 -0.48 14.01 -22.81
C GLN A 67 -0.41 12.54 -23.23
N GLY A 68 -1.15 11.64 -22.57
CA GLY A 68 -1.09 10.20 -22.83
C GLY A 68 0.24 9.55 -22.40
N LYS A 69 1.06 10.25 -21.63
CA LYS A 69 2.32 9.72 -21.11
C LYS A 69 2.06 8.84 -19.88
N THR A 70 2.80 7.74 -19.80
CA THR A 70 2.80 6.82 -18.67
C THR A 70 4.18 6.76 -18.02
N TYR A 71 4.20 6.70 -16.70
CA TYR A 71 5.39 6.52 -15.89
C TYR A 71 5.20 5.28 -15.02
N ASP A 72 6.04 4.29 -15.23
CA ASP A 72 6.08 3.09 -14.41
C ASP A 72 6.77 3.43 -13.09
N LEU A 73 6.03 3.34 -12.00
CA LEU A 73 6.54 3.64 -10.66
C LEU A 73 6.97 2.38 -9.92
N GLY A 74 6.85 1.19 -10.55
CA GLY A 74 7.29 -0.08 -10.00
C GLY A 74 8.78 -0.31 -10.22
N LEU A 75 9.45 -0.84 -9.19
CA LEU A 75 10.82 -1.34 -9.30
C LEU A 75 10.79 -2.83 -9.67
N PRO A 76 11.61 -3.30 -10.63
CA PRO A 76 11.69 -4.72 -10.94
C PRO A 76 12.25 -5.48 -9.72
N TYR A 77 11.61 -6.61 -9.40
CA TYR A 77 11.97 -7.43 -8.27
C TYR A 77 12.50 -8.80 -8.72
N ASP A 78 13.58 -9.24 -8.08
CA ASP A 78 14.13 -10.58 -8.21
C ASP A 78 14.70 -11.08 -6.87
N ARG A 79 15.18 -12.32 -6.85
CA ARG A 79 15.75 -12.92 -5.64
C ARG A 79 16.96 -12.18 -5.04
N TYR A 80 17.62 -11.34 -5.81
CA TYR A 80 18.79 -10.54 -5.42
C TYR A 80 18.45 -9.10 -5.08
N SER A 81 17.18 -8.71 -5.20
CA SER A 81 16.74 -7.35 -4.89
C SER A 81 16.99 -7.00 -3.44
N TYR A 82 17.25 -5.72 -3.19
CA TYR A 82 17.41 -5.20 -1.83
C TYR A 82 16.16 -5.51 -0.99
N LYS A 83 16.40 -5.92 0.24
CA LYS A 83 15.35 -6.20 1.24
C LYS A 83 15.76 -5.56 2.55
N TRP A 84 14.83 -4.91 3.19
CA TRP A 84 15.03 -4.56 4.58
C TRP A 84 15.21 -5.84 5.42
N PRO A 85 16.10 -5.87 6.44
CA PRO A 85 16.45 -7.11 7.13
C PRO A 85 15.28 -7.92 7.69
N GLY A 86 14.18 -7.27 8.05
CA GLY A 86 12.94 -7.93 8.50
C GLY A 86 12.07 -8.53 7.39
N HIS A 87 12.32 -8.18 6.13
CA HIS A 87 11.45 -8.51 4.99
C HIS A 87 12.06 -9.64 4.14
N SER A 88 12.18 -10.79 4.74
CA SER A 88 12.63 -12.05 4.15
C SER A 88 11.51 -13.08 4.29
N PRO A 89 11.32 -14.04 3.40
CA PRO A 89 12.17 -14.47 2.29
C PRO A 89 11.98 -13.73 0.96
N GLY A 90 12.75 -14.12 -0.07
CA GLY A 90 12.66 -13.51 -1.40
C GLY A 90 13.11 -14.47 -2.51
N GLU A 91 12.43 -15.63 -2.66
CA GLU A 91 12.81 -16.66 -3.62
C GLU A 91 11.82 -16.70 -4.81
N ILE A 92 12.39 -16.75 -6.02
CA ILE A 92 11.66 -17.01 -7.26
C ILE A 92 12.33 -18.22 -7.90
N ILE A 93 11.57 -19.29 -8.07
CA ILE A 93 12.07 -20.59 -8.54
C ILE A 93 11.26 -21.02 -9.74
N THR A 94 11.93 -21.49 -10.81
CA THR A 94 11.24 -22.14 -11.91
C THR A 94 10.70 -23.48 -11.43
N PHE A 95 9.40 -23.56 -11.24
CA PHE A 95 8.71 -24.74 -10.73
C PHE A 95 8.49 -25.81 -11.79
N ARG A 96 8.14 -25.39 -13.03
CA ARG A 96 8.01 -26.27 -14.18
C ARG A 96 8.80 -25.74 -15.36
N THR A 97 9.43 -26.66 -16.10
CA THR A 97 10.09 -26.36 -17.37
C THR A 97 9.56 -27.29 -18.46
N PRO A 98 9.63 -26.92 -19.73
CA PRO A 98 9.30 -27.80 -20.84
C PRO A 98 10.06 -29.15 -20.80
N GLN A 99 11.34 -29.11 -20.44
CA GLN A 99 12.17 -30.33 -20.28
C GLN A 99 11.68 -31.21 -19.13
N GLY A 100 11.39 -30.57 -17.98
CA GLY A 100 10.85 -31.27 -16.79
C GLY A 100 9.51 -31.98 -17.10
N ILE A 101 8.60 -31.30 -17.78
CA ILE A 101 7.30 -31.85 -18.19
C ILE A 101 7.51 -33.06 -19.14
N ALA A 102 8.47 -32.96 -20.06
CA ALA A 102 8.77 -34.03 -20.99
C ALA A 102 9.31 -35.29 -20.29
N VAL A 103 10.09 -35.10 -19.22
CA VAL A 103 10.69 -36.22 -18.46
C VAL A 103 9.73 -36.79 -17.41
N GLN A 104 9.06 -35.92 -16.67
CA GLN A 104 8.19 -36.34 -15.56
C GLN A 104 6.93 -37.07 -16.02
N LYS A 105 6.33 -36.64 -17.11
CA LYS A 105 5.09 -37.22 -17.68
C LYS A 105 3.97 -37.38 -16.64
N ASP A 106 3.97 -36.54 -15.62
CA ASP A 106 3.07 -36.58 -14.47
C ASP A 106 1.65 -36.07 -14.78
N LEU A 107 1.50 -35.43 -15.93
CA LEU A 107 0.22 -34.92 -16.42
C LEU A 107 -0.12 -35.62 -17.75
N PRO A 108 -1.08 -36.54 -17.79
CA PRO A 108 -1.40 -37.35 -19.00
C PRO A 108 -1.62 -36.51 -20.25
N PHE A 109 -2.30 -35.37 -20.15
CA PHE A 109 -2.59 -34.50 -21.28
C PHE A 109 -1.33 -33.83 -21.89
N THR A 110 -0.17 -33.94 -21.25
CA THR A 110 1.10 -33.42 -21.79
C THR A 110 1.86 -34.42 -22.65
N THR A 111 1.37 -35.66 -22.72
CA THR A 111 1.98 -36.74 -23.51
C THR A 111 1.29 -36.90 -24.87
N PRO A 112 1.98 -37.47 -25.88
CA PRO A 112 1.35 -37.76 -27.17
C PRO A 112 0.11 -38.69 -27.06
N GLU A 113 0.19 -39.67 -26.18
CA GLU A 113 -0.89 -40.61 -25.90
C GLU A 113 -2.12 -39.92 -25.30
N GLY A 114 -1.91 -38.85 -24.55
CA GLY A 114 -2.95 -37.97 -24.00
C GLY A 114 -3.41 -36.87 -24.97
N GLY A 115 -3.00 -36.95 -26.25
CA GLY A 115 -3.43 -36.04 -27.32
C GLY A 115 -2.47 -34.87 -27.58
N ASN A 116 -1.37 -34.75 -26.87
CA ASN A 116 -0.40 -33.65 -27.06
C ASN A 116 0.62 -33.96 -28.17
N THR A 117 0.13 -34.22 -29.38
CA THR A 117 0.98 -34.55 -30.54
C THR A 117 1.86 -33.37 -31.00
N GLY A 118 1.45 -32.13 -30.65
CA GLY A 118 2.19 -30.91 -30.93
C GLY A 118 3.29 -30.59 -29.89
N HIS A 119 3.47 -31.45 -28.87
CA HIS A 119 4.47 -31.30 -27.80
C HIS A 119 4.40 -29.96 -27.07
N THR A 120 3.19 -29.40 -26.89
CA THR A 120 2.98 -28.16 -26.14
C THR A 120 3.38 -28.33 -24.68
N ARG A 121 4.21 -27.43 -24.19
CA ARG A 121 4.72 -27.41 -22.79
C ARG A 121 4.86 -25.97 -22.34
N TRP A 122 5.04 -25.74 -21.04
CA TRP A 122 5.09 -24.39 -20.47
C TRP A 122 6.15 -24.23 -19.39
N HIS A 123 6.41 -22.97 -19.04
CA HIS A 123 7.16 -22.59 -17.85
C HIS A 123 6.20 -22.11 -16.76
N SER A 124 6.46 -22.49 -15.51
CA SER A 124 5.80 -21.92 -14.35
C SER A 124 6.83 -21.60 -13.27
N SER A 125 6.66 -20.46 -12.63
CA SER A 125 7.47 -20.08 -11.48
C SER A 125 6.66 -20.17 -10.20
N ALA A 126 7.32 -20.58 -9.12
CA ALA A 126 6.84 -20.47 -7.75
C ALA A 126 7.56 -19.31 -7.07
N MET A 127 6.84 -18.56 -6.26
CA MET A 127 7.40 -17.46 -5.49
C MET A 127 7.14 -17.69 -4.01
N PHE A 128 8.20 -17.59 -3.22
CA PHE A 128 8.13 -17.54 -1.77
C PHE A 128 8.80 -16.24 -1.34
N ILE A 129 8.02 -15.18 -1.23
CA ILE A 129 8.47 -13.82 -0.99
C ILE A 129 7.68 -13.20 0.17
N SER A 130 8.32 -12.28 0.90
CA SER A 130 7.60 -11.40 1.81
C SER A 130 6.62 -10.54 1.00
N ASP A 131 5.48 -10.22 1.57
CA ASP A 131 4.55 -9.25 0.99
C ASP A 131 5.02 -7.80 1.15
N ASN A 132 6.14 -7.59 1.80
CA ASN A 132 6.74 -6.28 2.04
C ASN A 132 8.12 -6.19 1.35
N VAL A 133 8.12 -6.20 0.01
CA VAL A 133 9.35 -6.18 -0.80
C VAL A 133 9.18 -5.29 -2.02
N ALA A 134 10.28 -4.63 -2.41
CA ALA A 134 10.34 -3.71 -3.55
C ALA A 134 9.24 -2.65 -3.49
N THR A 135 8.64 -2.29 -4.64
CA THR A 135 7.53 -1.34 -4.68
C THR A 135 6.29 -1.95 -4.03
N GLN A 136 5.87 -1.36 -2.95
CA GLN A 136 4.81 -1.90 -2.08
C GLN A 136 3.93 -0.79 -1.48
N LEU A 137 2.86 -1.24 -0.84
CA LEU A 137 1.97 -0.42 -0.03
C LEU A 137 1.75 -1.14 1.29
N ASP A 138 1.98 -0.47 2.40
CA ASP A 138 1.66 -0.99 3.72
C ASP A 138 0.17 -0.87 3.98
N GLY A 139 -0.45 -2.01 4.23
CA GLY A 139 -1.83 -2.08 4.70
C GLY A 139 -1.96 -1.69 6.16
N LEU A 140 -3.17 -1.42 6.59
CA LEU A 140 -3.46 -0.90 7.93
C LEU A 140 -3.25 -1.93 9.06
N ALA A 141 -3.02 -3.19 8.72
CA ALA A 141 -2.64 -4.26 9.66
C ALA A 141 -1.13 -4.55 9.68
N HIS A 142 -0.33 -3.81 8.90
CA HIS A 142 1.11 -4.07 8.80
C HIS A 142 1.85 -3.83 10.11
N LEU A 143 1.50 -2.78 10.84
CA LEU A 143 2.14 -2.41 12.09
C LEU A 143 1.15 -2.46 13.26
N THR A 144 1.61 -2.99 14.40
CA THR A 144 0.88 -2.94 15.67
C THR A 144 1.56 -1.99 16.64
N HIS A 145 0.79 -1.49 17.61
CA HIS A 145 1.29 -0.61 18.66
C HIS A 145 0.64 -0.94 20.01
N GLY A 146 1.30 -0.53 21.11
CA GLY A 146 0.82 -0.74 22.47
C GLY A 146 1.04 -2.17 22.97
N ALA A 147 0.90 -2.35 24.30
CA ALA A 147 1.07 -3.64 24.96
C ALA A 147 0.02 -4.68 24.56
N ASP A 148 -1.07 -4.24 23.98
CA ASP A 148 -2.18 -5.07 23.48
C ASP A 148 -2.09 -5.34 21.96
N ASN A 149 -0.95 -5.01 21.33
CA ASN A 149 -0.68 -5.26 19.92
C ASN A 149 -1.83 -4.83 18.97
N HIS A 150 -2.41 -3.66 19.22
CA HIS A 150 -3.47 -3.17 18.35
C HIS A 150 -2.90 -2.55 17.07
N PHE A 151 -3.63 -2.70 15.98
CA PHE A 151 -3.42 -2.00 14.71
C PHE A 151 -4.58 -1.05 14.43
N TYR A 152 -4.69 -0.57 13.20
CA TYR A 152 -5.72 0.39 12.81
C TYR A 152 -7.11 0.04 13.40
N ASN A 153 -7.82 1.07 13.80
CA ASN A 153 -9.19 1.00 14.34
C ASN A 153 -9.34 0.17 15.63
N GLY A 154 -8.23 -0.12 16.33
CA GLY A 154 -8.20 -0.86 17.59
C GLY A 154 -8.36 -2.36 17.46
N PHE A 155 -8.25 -2.89 16.25
CA PHE A 155 -8.20 -4.33 16.06
C PHE A 155 -6.94 -4.89 16.73
N LYS A 156 -7.09 -5.92 17.56
CA LYS A 156 -5.97 -6.55 18.26
C LYS A 156 -5.44 -7.73 17.48
N ALA A 157 -4.11 -7.83 17.39
CA ALA A 157 -3.47 -8.92 16.66
C ALA A 157 -3.88 -10.30 17.22
N GLU A 158 -4.02 -10.44 18.55
CA GLU A 158 -4.42 -11.69 19.18
C GLU A 158 -5.82 -12.17 18.77
N GLU A 159 -6.71 -11.24 18.40
CA GLU A 159 -8.08 -11.55 17.96
C GLU A 159 -8.18 -11.73 16.44
N TRP A 160 -7.35 -11.01 15.69
CA TRP A 160 -7.51 -10.84 14.25
C TRP A 160 -6.30 -11.27 13.41
N THR A 161 -5.34 -12.00 14.00
CA THR A 161 -4.23 -12.62 13.26
C THR A 161 -4.19 -14.12 13.54
N GLY A 162 -3.94 -14.89 12.51
CA GLY A 162 -3.81 -16.33 12.61
C GLY A 162 -2.66 -16.86 11.75
N ASP A 163 -2.48 -18.19 11.74
CA ASP A 163 -1.42 -18.86 10.99
C ASP A 163 -1.48 -18.62 9.47
N PHE A 164 -2.64 -18.21 8.97
CA PHE A 164 -2.88 -17.96 7.54
C PHE A 164 -3.09 -16.47 7.22
N GLY A 165 -2.53 -15.59 8.04
CA GLY A 165 -2.55 -14.15 7.85
C GLY A 165 -3.57 -13.41 8.71
N VAL A 166 -3.76 -12.13 8.41
CA VAL A 166 -4.68 -11.26 9.15
C VAL A 166 -6.12 -11.43 8.66
N LEU A 167 -7.07 -11.28 9.58
CA LEU A 167 -8.49 -11.44 9.33
C LEU A 167 -9.22 -10.08 9.22
N LYS A 168 -8.53 -8.99 9.54
CA LYS A 168 -9.03 -7.62 9.46
C LYS A 168 -8.00 -6.72 8.76
N ALA A 169 -8.49 -5.76 7.99
CA ALA A 169 -7.68 -4.78 7.26
C ALA A 169 -6.59 -5.43 6.36
N ASP A 170 -6.86 -6.63 5.82
CA ASP A 170 -5.99 -7.24 4.83
C ASP A 170 -6.03 -6.48 3.49
N VAL A 171 -5.08 -6.72 2.62
CA VAL A 171 -4.95 -5.98 1.35
C VAL A 171 -6.15 -6.11 0.42
N THR A 172 -7.03 -7.10 0.63
CA THR A 172 -8.26 -7.24 -0.16
C THR A 172 -9.28 -6.14 0.14
N LYS A 173 -9.09 -5.40 1.23
CA LYS A 173 -9.93 -4.26 1.63
C LYS A 173 -9.49 -2.95 0.97
N ILE A 174 -8.29 -2.91 0.42
CA ILE A 174 -7.76 -1.72 -0.25
C ILE A 174 -8.41 -1.60 -1.62
N PRO A 175 -9.19 -0.53 -1.88
CA PRO A 175 -9.81 -0.35 -3.19
C PRO A 175 -8.76 0.01 -4.24
N PRO A 176 -9.06 -0.19 -5.54
CA PRO A 176 -8.25 0.39 -6.60
C PRO A 176 -8.03 1.89 -6.38
N ILE A 177 -6.77 2.30 -6.29
CA ILE A 177 -6.42 3.69 -6.02
C ILE A 177 -6.35 4.43 -7.34
N VAL A 178 -7.20 5.46 -7.49
CA VAL A 178 -7.17 6.42 -8.60
C VAL A 178 -7.30 7.79 -7.97
N ALA A 179 -6.21 8.52 -7.89
CA ALA A 179 -6.17 9.79 -7.16
C ALA A 179 -5.21 10.78 -7.82
N ARG A 180 -5.32 12.04 -7.45
CA ARG A 180 -4.30 13.02 -7.76
C ARG A 180 -3.00 12.63 -7.06
N GLY A 181 -1.90 12.54 -7.81
CA GLY A 181 -0.56 12.33 -7.29
C GLY A 181 0.26 13.61 -7.33
N VAL A 182 1.06 13.84 -6.31
CA VAL A 182 2.05 14.93 -6.27
C VAL A 182 3.41 14.36 -5.92
N LEU A 183 4.40 14.63 -6.79
CA LEU A 183 5.80 14.37 -6.51
C LEU A 183 6.39 15.54 -5.71
N VAL A 184 6.97 15.27 -4.56
CA VAL A 184 7.77 16.21 -3.77
C VAL A 184 9.24 15.81 -3.90
N ASP A 185 9.95 16.44 -4.82
CA ASP A 185 11.36 16.12 -5.13
C ASP A 185 12.30 16.84 -4.16
N VAL A 186 12.47 16.27 -2.98
CA VAL A 186 13.33 16.85 -1.93
C VAL A 186 14.80 16.74 -2.31
N ALA A 187 15.26 15.62 -2.86
CA ALA A 187 16.64 15.48 -3.30
C ALA A 187 16.99 16.53 -4.37
N GLY A 188 16.13 16.71 -5.37
CA GLY A 188 16.31 17.74 -6.39
C GLY A 188 16.25 19.17 -5.82
N PHE A 189 15.38 19.44 -4.84
CA PHE A 189 15.33 20.71 -4.13
C PHE A 189 16.66 21.02 -3.41
N LYS A 190 17.28 20.01 -2.78
CA LYS A 190 18.57 20.14 -2.12
C LYS A 190 19.77 20.15 -3.08
N GLY A 191 19.54 19.89 -4.38
CA GLY A 191 20.62 19.78 -5.38
C GLY A 191 21.46 18.53 -5.18
N MET A 192 20.88 17.47 -4.61
CA MET A 192 21.53 16.19 -4.35
C MET A 192 20.99 15.11 -5.28
N ASP A 193 21.83 14.16 -5.62
CA ASP A 193 21.43 12.93 -6.35
C ASP A 193 20.54 12.06 -5.48
N ALA A 194 20.95 11.85 -4.22
CA ALA A 194 20.19 11.18 -3.18
C ALA A 194 20.52 11.83 -1.82
N LEU A 195 19.54 11.86 -0.93
CA LEU A 195 19.71 12.34 0.44
C LEU A 195 20.57 11.35 1.22
N PRO A 196 21.44 11.81 2.15
CA PRO A 196 22.21 10.89 2.97
C PRO A 196 21.32 10.13 3.94
N SER A 197 21.80 8.96 4.37
CA SER A 197 21.15 8.17 5.43
C SER A 197 20.85 9.03 6.65
N ASN A 198 19.73 8.75 7.30
CA ASN A 198 19.27 9.49 8.50
C ASN A 198 19.03 10.99 8.26
N TYR A 199 18.81 11.40 6.99
CA TYR A 199 18.36 12.76 6.69
C TYR A 199 16.88 12.89 7.05
N GLU A 200 16.56 13.74 8.02
CA GLU A 200 15.18 14.05 8.36
C GLU A 200 14.63 15.11 7.41
N ILE A 201 13.63 14.70 6.63
CA ILE A 201 12.87 15.60 5.78
C ILE A 201 11.86 16.35 6.64
N THR A 202 12.08 17.65 6.76
CA THR A 202 11.26 18.55 7.57
C THR A 202 10.08 19.12 6.78
N VAL A 203 9.12 19.76 7.49
CA VAL A 203 8.05 20.54 6.85
C VAL A 203 8.63 21.64 5.95
N ALA A 204 9.72 22.30 6.37
CA ALA A 204 10.37 23.34 5.57
C ALA A 204 10.97 22.78 4.27
N ASP A 205 11.51 21.55 4.29
CA ASP A 205 12.02 20.89 3.10
C ASP A 205 10.89 20.57 2.10
N LEU A 206 9.77 20.05 2.62
CA LEU A 206 8.58 19.77 1.80
C LEU A 206 8.01 21.06 1.18
N GLN A 207 7.84 22.10 1.98
CA GLN A 207 7.36 23.40 1.50
C GLN A 207 8.31 24.04 0.48
N GLY A 208 9.62 23.94 0.72
CA GLY A 208 10.63 24.45 -0.20
C GLY A 208 10.61 23.71 -1.56
N ALA A 209 10.51 22.39 -1.53
CA ALA A 209 10.40 21.57 -2.74
C ALA A 209 9.12 21.90 -3.52
N LEU A 210 7.96 21.93 -2.86
CA LEU A 210 6.67 22.28 -3.46
C LEU A 210 6.68 23.69 -4.07
N GLY A 211 7.23 24.66 -3.35
CA GLY A 211 7.37 26.04 -3.84
C GLY A 211 8.25 26.14 -5.08
N ARG A 212 9.39 25.43 -5.11
CA ARG A 212 10.27 25.35 -6.30
C ARG A 212 9.57 24.69 -7.49
N GLN A 213 8.74 23.70 -7.22
CA GLN A 213 8.02 22.93 -8.23
C GLN A 213 6.75 23.63 -8.74
N GLY A 214 6.27 24.66 -8.04
CA GLY A 214 5.05 25.38 -8.36
C GLY A 214 3.77 24.55 -8.21
N VAL A 215 3.78 23.56 -7.30
CA VAL A 215 2.64 22.70 -7.00
C VAL A 215 2.31 22.73 -5.49
N ASP A 216 1.08 22.40 -5.14
CA ASP A 216 0.65 22.26 -3.75
C ASP A 216 -0.05 20.93 -3.53
N ILE A 217 -0.06 20.47 -2.29
CA ILE A 217 -0.80 19.31 -1.85
C ILE A 217 -2.18 19.78 -1.38
N THR A 218 -3.22 19.18 -1.96
CA THR A 218 -4.61 19.41 -1.57
C THR A 218 -5.22 18.14 -0.99
N PRO A 219 -6.31 18.23 -0.23
CA PRO A 219 -6.99 17.06 0.31
C PRO A 219 -7.30 16.01 -0.77
N GLY A 220 -7.08 14.73 -0.41
CA GLY A 220 -7.26 13.60 -1.33
C GLY A 220 -6.08 13.34 -2.27
N THR A 221 -4.93 13.96 -2.03
CA THR A 221 -3.70 13.74 -2.82
C THR A 221 -2.90 12.54 -2.28
N VAL A 222 -2.42 11.69 -3.17
CA VAL A 222 -1.33 10.74 -2.93
C VAL A 222 -0.01 11.50 -3.05
N VAL A 223 0.76 11.55 -1.97
CA VAL A 223 2.02 12.30 -1.90
C VAL A 223 3.20 11.36 -2.06
N MET A 224 4.03 11.59 -3.07
CA MET A 224 5.25 10.82 -3.35
C MET A 224 6.48 11.66 -3.09
N ILE A 225 7.32 11.26 -2.13
CA ILE A 225 8.52 11.99 -1.71
C ILE A 225 9.74 11.32 -2.29
N ARG A 226 10.48 12.07 -3.13
CA ARG A 226 11.71 11.57 -3.72
C ARG A 226 12.92 11.95 -2.86
N THR A 227 13.59 10.91 -2.35
CA THR A 227 14.88 11.00 -1.65
C THR A 227 16.06 10.76 -2.60
N GLY A 228 15.82 10.11 -3.75
CA GLY A 228 16.84 9.70 -4.72
C GLY A 228 17.40 8.29 -4.46
N THR A 229 16.95 7.59 -3.44
CA THR A 229 17.48 6.26 -3.06
C THR A 229 17.22 5.22 -4.15
N ALA A 230 16.03 5.22 -4.77
CA ALA A 230 15.67 4.23 -5.79
C ALA A 230 16.52 4.31 -7.07
N ARG A 231 17.29 5.38 -7.30
CA ARG A 231 18.23 5.47 -8.43
C ARG A 231 19.31 4.37 -8.44
N TYR A 232 19.59 3.80 -7.27
CA TYR A 232 20.56 2.72 -7.10
C TYR A 232 19.94 1.33 -7.27
N TRP A 233 18.66 1.26 -7.60
CA TRP A 233 17.95 0.01 -7.89
C TRP A 233 18.09 -0.41 -9.35
N GLY A 234 18.01 -1.74 -9.64
CA GLY A 234 17.96 -2.27 -11.00
C GLY A 234 19.28 -2.78 -11.54
N GLU A 235 19.31 -3.11 -12.83
CA GLU A 235 20.46 -3.78 -13.47
C GLU A 235 21.76 -3.01 -13.35
N ASN A 236 21.69 -1.71 -13.58
CA ASN A 236 22.84 -0.81 -13.47
C ASN A 236 22.97 -0.18 -12.08
N GLY A 237 21.99 -0.36 -11.21
CA GLY A 237 21.87 0.23 -9.88
C GLY A 237 21.70 -0.80 -8.79
N ARG A 238 22.00 -2.09 -9.00
CA ARG A 238 22.04 -3.11 -7.93
C ARG A 238 23.19 -2.86 -6.94
N ASP A 239 23.30 -1.65 -6.51
CA ASP A 239 24.27 -1.30 -5.49
C ASP A 239 23.56 -1.23 -4.15
N HIS A 240 23.35 -2.42 -3.55
CA HIS A 240 22.70 -2.54 -2.24
C HIS A 240 23.45 -1.76 -1.15
N ALA A 241 24.78 -1.62 -1.26
CA ALA A 241 25.56 -0.82 -0.35
C ALA A 241 25.18 0.67 -0.47
N LYS A 242 24.98 1.17 -1.69
CA LYS A 242 24.51 2.54 -1.91
C LYS A 242 23.06 2.72 -1.48
N ILE A 243 22.17 1.76 -1.78
CA ILE A 243 20.80 1.81 -1.27
C ILE A 243 20.84 1.96 0.26
N GLY A 244 21.58 1.09 0.96
CA GLY A 244 21.73 1.15 2.42
C GLY A 244 22.32 2.45 2.97
N GLN A 245 23.09 3.19 2.16
CA GLN A 245 23.62 4.51 2.53
C GLN A 245 22.60 5.65 2.45
N HIS A 246 21.44 5.41 1.84
CA HIS A 246 20.41 6.42 1.59
C HIS A 246 19.04 6.03 2.12
N ASP A 247 18.79 4.76 2.35
CA ASP A 247 17.47 4.15 2.59
C ASP A 247 16.77 4.67 3.85
N THR A 248 17.52 5.18 4.82
CA THR A 248 16.95 5.72 6.06
C THR A 248 16.73 7.24 6.04
N ALA A 249 16.87 7.88 4.88
CA ALA A 249 16.39 9.24 4.69
C ALA A 249 14.86 9.23 4.58
N GLY A 250 14.18 10.13 5.27
CA GLY A 250 12.72 10.16 5.25
C GLY A 250 12.12 11.26 6.11
N ILE A 251 10.82 11.29 6.20
CA ILE A 251 10.08 12.30 6.98
C ILE A 251 10.17 12.02 8.48
N GLY A 252 10.20 13.10 9.29
CA GLY A 252 9.95 13.04 10.73
C GLY A 252 8.45 13.11 11.05
N LEU A 253 8.09 12.87 12.31
CA LEU A 253 6.70 12.85 12.77
C LEU A 253 6.00 14.21 12.53
N LYS A 254 6.68 15.33 12.68
CA LYS A 254 6.11 16.66 12.41
C LYS A 254 5.71 16.83 10.94
N ALA A 255 6.52 16.31 10.02
CA ALA A 255 6.20 16.33 8.60
C ALA A 255 5.02 15.40 8.26
N ALA A 256 4.97 14.21 8.85
CA ALA A 256 3.82 13.30 8.70
C ALA A 256 2.51 13.94 9.18
N LYS A 257 2.53 14.59 10.35
CA LYS A 257 1.38 15.33 10.87
C LYS A 257 0.95 16.46 9.93
N TRP A 258 1.89 17.25 9.45
CA TRP A 258 1.61 18.33 8.51
C TRP A 258 0.94 17.81 7.23
N LEU A 259 1.45 16.70 6.67
CA LEU A 259 0.87 16.07 5.48
C LEU A 259 -0.56 15.61 5.69
N VAL A 260 -0.88 15.05 6.86
CA VAL A 260 -2.22 14.56 7.17
C VAL A 260 -3.14 15.68 7.65
N GLU A 261 -2.73 16.43 8.67
CA GLU A 261 -3.59 17.36 9.40
C GLU A 261 -3.85 18.64 8.61
N GLU A 262 -2.82 19.18 7.95
CA GLU A 262 -2.94 20.44 7.22
C GLU A 262 -3.20 20.22 5.72
N LYS A 263 -2.54 19.22 5.11
CA LYS A 263 -2.62 18.99 3.66
C LYS A 263 -3.64 17.94 3.26
N GLY A 264 -4.03 17.05 4.16
CA GLY A 264 -5.03 16.02 3.89
C GLY A 264 -4.58 14.96 2.90
N ALA A 265 -3.34 14.53 3.04
CA ALA A 265 -2.80 13.45 2.23
C ALA A 265 -3.66 12.18 2.36
N LEU A 266 -3.98 11.57 1.23
CA LEU A 266 -4.74 10.34 1.13
C LEU A 266 -3.88 9.12 1.46
N ALA A 267 -2.65 9.14 0.97
CA ALA A 267 -1.58 8.21 1.25
C ALA A 267 -0.24 8.93 1.08
N VAL A 268 0.81 8.44 1.72
CA VAL A 268 2.15 9.02 1.65
C VAL A 268 3.15 7.95 1.26
N GLY A 269 4.02 8.25 0.31
CA GLY A 269 5.03 7.30 -0.13
C GLY A 269 6.37 7.94 -0.42
N ALA A 270 7.39 7.08 -0.56
CA ALA A 270 8.75 7.46 -0.91
C ALA A 270 9.42 6.41 -1.80
N ASP A 271 10.66 6.70 -2.19
CA ASP A 271 11.55 5.81 -2.90
C ASP A 271 12.55 5.09 -1.96
N THR A 272 12.20 4.98 -0.68
CA THR A 272 12.93 4.26 0.38
C THR A 272 12.12 3.07 0.90
N SER A 273 12.73 2.21 1.72
CA SER A 273 12.10 1.03 2.32
C SER A 273 11.23 1.31 3.54
N GLY A 274 11.14 2.57 3.98
CA GLY A 274 10.46 2.86 5.25
C GLY A 274 9.84 4.26 5.32
N LEU A 275 9.88 5.07 4.27
CA LEU A 275 9.31 6.44 4.24
C LEU A 275 9.89 7.36 5.33
N GLU A 276 10.05 6.89 6.56
CA GLU A 276 10.46 7.70 7.70
C GLU A 276 11.98 7.76 7.93
N CYS A 277 12.41 8.82 8.58
CA CYS A 277 13.79 8.98 8.99
C CYS A 277 14.16 7.98 10.10
N LEU A 278 15.16 7.14 9.86
CA LEU A 278 15.65 6.18 10.85
C LEU A 278 17.15 6.37 11.13
N PRO A 279 17.59 6.15 12.37
CA PRO A 279 16.76 5.94 13.56
C PRO A 279 15.87 7.15 13.86
N ALA A 280 14.70 6.90 14.42
CA ALA A 280 13.74 7.94 14.77
C ALA A 280 14.32 8.93 15.78
N ARG A 281 13.91 10.18 15.71
CA ARG A 281 14.30 11.18 16.73
C ARG A 281 13.69 10.82 18.08
N PRO A 282 14.43 10.98 19.19
CA PRO A 282 13.93 10.64 20.52
C PRO A 282 12.57 11.28 20.86
N GLU A 283 12.39 12.55 20.50
CA GLU A 283 11.14 13.26 20.72
C GLU A 283 9.97 12.68 19.90
N ASP A 284 10.20 12.26 18.66
CA ASP A 284 9.19 11.63 17.81
C ASP A 284 8.80 10.26 18.36
N SER A 285 9.79 9.46 18.77
CA SER A 285 9.58 8.18 19.43
C SER A 285 8.70 8.32 20.67
N GLN A 286 9.05 9.26 21.55
CA GLN A 286 8.33 9.53 22.81
C GLN A 286 6.89 10.01 22.55
N ALA A 287 6.68 10.83 21.52
CA ALA A 287 5.37 11.38 21.17
C ALA A 287 4.31 10.32 20.79
N VAL A 288 4.76 9.11 20.44
CA VAL A 288 3.90 7.96 20.13
C VAL A 288 4.12 6.78 21.07
N GLY A 289 4.57 7.01 22.29
CA GLY A 289 4.69 5.98 23.32
C GLY A 289 5.94 5.11 23.26
N GLY A 290 7.04 5.61 22.66
CA GLY A 290 8.35 4.94 22.65
C GLY A 290 8.56 4.00 21.45
N SER A 291 7.90 4.27 20.33
CA SER A 291 8.06 3.46 19.10
C SER A 291 9.40 3.74 18.40
N PHE A 292 9.99 2.72 17.80
CA PHE A 292 11.12 2.87 16.89
C PHE A 292 10.69 3.40 15.51
N ASN A 293 9.40 3.26 15.15
CA ASN A 293 8.79 3.72 13.90
C ASN A 293 7.63 4.69 14.16
N PRO A 294 7.88 5.91 14.67
CA PRO A 294 6.82 6.85 15.07
C PRO A 294 5.93 7.30 13.91
N VAL A 295 6.47 7.45 12.71
CA VAL A 295 5.70 7.85 11.54
C VAL A 295 4.75 6.74 11.09
N HIS A 296 5.19 5.48 11.08
CA HIS A 296 4.31 4.34 10.79
C HIS A 296 3.18 4.22 11.81
N VAL A 297 3.49 4.34 13.10
CA VAL A 297 2.45 4.34 14.14
C VAL A 297 1.43 5.45 13.90
N TYR A 298 1.90 6.65 13.62
CA TYR A 298 1.02 7.78 13.36
C TYR A 298 0.17 7.57 12.11
N LEU A 299 0.77 7.22 10.98
CA LEU A 299 0.05 7.08 9.71
C LEU A 299 -0.86 5.86 9.70
N LEU A 300 -0.31 4.67 9.92
CA LEU A 300 -1.06 3.41 9.78
C LEU A 300 -2.02 3.20 10.94
N VAL A 301 -1.52 3.25 12.18
CA VAL A 301 -2.32 2.88 13.36
C VAL A 301 -3.25 4.01 13.79
N GLN A 302 -2.75 5.24 13.88
CA GLN A 302 -3.51 6.35 14.44
C GLN A 302 -4.41 7.07 13.42
N GLN A 303 -3.99 7.20 12.16
CA GLN A 303 -4.70 7.98 11.15
C GLN A 303 -5.34 7.15 10.04
N GLY A 304 -4.99 5.87 9.91
CA GLY A 304 -5.48 5.03 8.82
C GLY A 304 -5.01 5.50 7.45
N VAL A 305 -3.82 6.09 7.37
CA VAL A 305 -3.20 6.57 6.13
C VAL A 305 -2.16 5.55 5.68
N HIS A 306 -2.35 4.99 4.50
CA HIS A 306 -1.44 4.00 3.93
C HIS A 306 -0.07 4.59 3.61
N ILE A 307 0.98 3.79 3.83
CA ILE A 307 2.35 4.10 3.44
C ILE A 307 2.68 3.39 2.13
N MET A 308 3.45 4.04 1.28
CA MET A 308 3.94 3.47 0.03
C MET A 308 5.46 3.56 -0.02
N GLU A 309 6.10 2.48 -0.44
CA GLU A 309 7.54 2.34 -0.36
C GLU A 309 8.16 1.95 -1.70
N PHE A 310 9.43 2.25 -1.87
CA PHE A 310 10.22 1.93 -3.05
C PHE A 310 9.54 2.25 -4.39
N HIS A 311 8.90 3.42 -4.49
CA HIS A 311 8.39 3.89 -5.78
C HIS A 311 9.52 4.44 -6.65
N ASN A 312 9.53 4.08 -7.93
CA ASN A 312 10.47 4.63 -8.90
C ASN A 312 10.05 6.04 -9.32
N LEU A 313 10.61 7.03 -8.69
CA LEU A 313 10.27 8.45 -8.89
C LEU A 313 11.26 9.18 -9.82
N GLU A 314 12.32 8.52 -10.25
CA GLU A 314 13.42 9.14 -10.99
C GLU A 314 12.97 9.76 -12.31
N ARG A 315 12.13 9.05 -13.09
CA ARG A 315 11.69 9.56 -14.38
C ARG A 315 10.69 10.71 -14.26
N LEU A 316 9.82 10.69 -13.25
CA LEU A 316 8.94 11.83 -12.96
C LEU A 316 9.75 13.09 -12.64
N ALA A 317 10.79 12.95 -11.81
CA ALA A 317 11.68 14.05 -11.44
C ALA A 317 12.47 14.57 -12.64
N ALA A 318 13.06 13.70 -13.47
CA ALA A 318 13.79 14.05 -14.66
C ALA A 318 12.93 14.82 -15.69
N ASP A 319 11.69 14.38 -15.89
CA ASP A 319 10.73 15.01 -16.80
C ASP A 319 10.00 16.21 -16.16
N ARG A 320 10.27 16.52 -14.89
CA ARG A 320 9.61 17.57 -14.08
C ARG A 320 8.09 17.44 -14.05
N VAL A 321 7.61 16.21 -13.96
CA VAL A 321 6.18 15.89 -13.81
C VAL A 321 5.88 15.79 -12.31
N TYR A 322 5.43 16.89 -11.75
CA TYR A 322 5.18 17.02 -10.31
C TYR A 322 3.73 16.78 -9.92
N GLU A 323 2.83 16.76 -10.90
CA GLU A 323 1.41 16.48 -10.72
C GLU A 323 0.92 15.51 -11.79
N PHE A 324 0.17 14.48 -11.39
CA PHE A 324 -0.26 13.40 -12.29
C PHE A 324 -1.48 12.66 -11.73
N ALA A 325 -2.14 11.85 -12.56
CA ALA A 325 -3.07 10.85 -12.08
C ALA A 325 -2.28 9.64 -11.58
N TYR A 326 -2.39 9.34 -10.29
CA TYR A 326 -1.79 8.15 -9.67
C TYR A 326 -2.79 7.00 -9.74
N MET A 327 -2.33 5.85 -10.22
CA MET A 327 -3.12 4.62 -10.29
C MET A 327 -2.34 3.44 -9.69
N ALA A 328 -2.99 2.71 -8.81
CA ALA A 328 -2.43 1.48 -8.22
C ALA A 328 -3.52 0.50 -7.84
N THR A 329 -3.21 -0.79 -7.94
CA THR A 329 -4.00 -1.87 -7.39
C THR A 329 -3.09 -2.82 -6.63
N THR A 330 -3.52 -3.29 -5.48
CA THR A 330 -2.84 -4.36 -4.76
C THR A 330 -3.16 -5.71 -5.38
N ASN A 331 -2.31 -6.71 -5.13
CA ASN A 331 -2.71 -8.09 -5.36
C ASN A 331 -3.76 -8.48 -4.33
N ALA A 332 -4.90 -9.03 -4.78
CA ALA A 332 -5.99 -9.40 -3.88
C ALA A 332 -5.68 -10.71 -3.13
N ILE A 333 -4.62 -10.70 -2.33
CA ILE A 333 -4.18 -11.85 -1.53
C ILE A 333 -4.78 -11.74 -0.13
N ARG A 334 -5.74 -12.60 0.18
CA ARG A 334 -6.40 -12.63 1.48
C ARG A 334 -5.40 -12.95 2.58
N GLY A 335 -5.44 -12.18 3.67
CA GLY A 335 -4.56 -12.33 4.84
C GLY A 335 -3.19 -11.65 4.72
N SER A 336 -2.84 -11.10 3.55
CA SER A 336 -1.62 -10.30 3.36
C SER A 336 -1.81 -8.90 3.95
N VAL A 337 -0.73 -8.32 4.47
CA VAL A 337 -0.74 -6.99 5.12
C VAL A 337 -0.12 -5.90 4.26
N ALA A 338 0.60 -6.25 3.19
CA ALA A 338 1.17 -5.32 2.24
C ALA A 338 0.82 -5.70 0.80
N GLY A 339 0.80 -4.72 -0.09
CA GLY A 339 0.47 -4.90 -1.50
C GLY A 339 1.65 -5.33 -2.35
N THR A 340 2.27 -6.44 -2.01
CA THR A 340 3.46 -6.99 -2.67
C THR A 340 3.35 -7.03 -4.19
N ALA A 341 4.46 -6.81 -4.85
CA ALA A 341 4.56 -6.74 -6.30
C ALA A 341 3.59 -5.70 -6.91
N LEU A 342 3.36 -4.63 -6.20
CA LEU A 342 2.64 -3.46 -6.66
C LEU A 342 3.37 -2.85 -7.87
N ARG A 343 2.64 -2.51 -8.91
CA ARG A 343 3.19 -1.79 -10.06
C ARG A 343 2.36 -0.55 -10.36
N PRO A 344 2.56 0.52 -9.58
CA PRO A 344 1.80 1.75 -9.75
C PRO A 344 2.19 2.46 -11.04
N VAL A 345 1.27 3.26 -11.54
CA VAL A 345 1.46 4.05 -12.76
C VAL A 345 1.07 5.50 -12.48
N ALA A 346 1.92 6.43 -12.92
CA ALA A 346 1.54 7.82 -13.06
C ALA A 346 1.17 8.12 -14.52
N LEU A 347 0.08 8.82 -14.72
CA LEU A 347 -0.42 9.23 -16.05
C LEU A 347 -0.42 10.75 -16.16
N ARG A 348 0.07 11.26 -17.32
CA ARG A 348 0.08 12.71 -17.61
C ARG A 348 -0.52 13.04 -18.97
#